data_2978edd50f978666f33371587f58307e
#
_entry.id   2978edd50f978666f33371587f58307e
#
_cell.length_a   1.000
_cell.length_b   1.000
_cell.length_c   1.000
_cell.angle_alpha   90.00
_cell.angle_beta   90.00
_cell.angle_gamma   90.00
#
_symmetry.space_group_name_H-M   'P 1'
#
loop_
_entity.id
_entity.type
_entity.pdbx_description
1 polymer ?
#
loop_
_entity_poly.entity_id
_entity_poly.type
_entity_poly.pdbx_seq_one_letter_code
_entity_poly.pdbx_strand_id
1 'polypeptide(L)'
;IGLVGSEMCIRDRASTLNAHYTSPTVIRAIYEALDGMGFEKGNILEPSMGVGNFFGMLPDSMLGSRLYGVELDSITGRIAQKLYPQAEIKVAGFETTDRRDFYDLAVGNVPFGNYRVSDKPYDKLGFSIHNYFFAKALDQVRPGGIVAFVTSRYTMDSKNPDARKYLAQR
;
A
#
# COMPACT_ATOMS: atom_id res chain seq x y z
N ILE A 1 7.19 -0.71 38.87
CA ILE A 1 7.94 -0.05 37.79
C ILE A 1 8.58 -1.15 36.96
N GLY A 2 8.07 -1.48 35.81
CA GLY A 2 8.81 -2.39 34.94
C GLY A 2 8.02 -3.29 33.99
N LEU A 3 7.05 -2.78 33.21
CA LEU A 3 6.46 -3.56 32.11
C LEU A 3 6.14 -2.73 30.84
N VAL A 4 6.45 -1.44 30.84
CA VAL A 4 6.22 -0.57 29.67
C VAL A 4 7.31 -0.73 28.59
N GLY A 5 8.51 -1.19 28.96
CA GLY A 5 9.65 -1.33 28.04
C GLY A 5 9.60 -2.57 27.14
N SER A 6 8.95 -3.66 27.57
CA SER A 6 9.01 -4.93 26.83
C SER A 6 7.98 -5.00 25.68
N GLU A 7 6.80 -4.42 25.86
CA GLU A 7 5.77 -4.38 24.82
C GLU A 7 6.12 -3.40 23.70
N MET A 8 6.76 -2.28 24.03
CA MET A 8 7.25 -1.33 23.05
C MET A 8 8.38 -1.91 22.19
N CYS A 9 9.32 -2.67 22.80
CA CYS A 9 10.37 -3.39 22.05
C CYS A 9 9.83 -4.52 21.15
N ILE A 10 8.73 -5.18 21.52
CA ILE A 10 8.11 -6.24 20.70
C ILE A 10 7.38 -5.63 19.50
N ARG A 11 6.69 -4.50 19.66
CA ARG A 11 6.07 -3.77 18.55
C ARG A 11 7.13 -3.20 17.60
N ASP A 12 8.21 -2.62 18.10
CA ASP A 12 9.31 -2.11 17.27
C ASP A 12 10.02 -3.22 16.49
N ARG A 13 10.20 -4.41 17.08
CA ARG A 13 10.76 -5.56 16.38
C ARG A 13 9.81 -6.10 15.29
N ALA A 14 8.50 -6.08 15.52
CA ALA A 14 7.53 -6.51 14.52
C ALA A 14 7.44 -5.53 13.36
N SER A 15 7.53 -4.22 13.60
CA SER A 15 7.52 -3.19 12.55
C SER A 15 8.80 -3.22 11.71
N THR A 16 9.98 -3.39 12.34
CA THR A 16 11.26 -3.50 11.63
C THR A 16 11.42 -4.80 10.85
N LEU A 17 10.86 -5.91 11.32
CA LEU A 17 10.89 -7.20 10.61
C LEU A 17 9.99 -7.21 9.37
N ASN A 18 9.00 -6.33 9.28
CA ASN A 18 8.08 -6.21 8.15
C ASN A 18 8.38 -5.01 7.23
N ALA A 19 9.41 -4.21 7.54
CA ALA A 19 9.85 -3.11 6.69
C ALA A 19 10.66 -3.63 5.50
N HIS A 20 9.97 -4.04 4.44
CA HIS A 20 10.60 -4.43 3.18
C HIS A 20 10.82 -3.20 2.30
N TYR A 21 12.04 -2.69 2.27
CA TYR A 21 12.39 -1.58 1.37
C TYR A 21 12.43 -2.07 -0.08
N THR A 22 11.62 -1.44 -0.92
CA THR A 22 11.65 -1.69 -2.37
C THR A 22 12.87 -1.01 -2.98
N SER A 23 13.65 -1.76 -3.77
CA SER A 23 14.84 -1.18 -4.40
C SER A 23 14.45 -0.06 -5.40
N PRO A 24 15.28 0.99 -5.53
CA PRO A 24 15.04 2.05 -6.51
C PRO A 24 14.87 1.55 -7.94
N THR A 25 15.55 0.47 -8.30
CA THR A 25 15.43 -0.15 -9.63
C THR A 25 14.03 -0.69 -9.87
N VAL A 26 13.43 -1.35 -8.87
CA VAL A 26 12.05 -1.89 -8.98
C VAL A 26 11.04 -0.75 -9.05
N ILE A 27 11.20 0.30 -8.23
CA ILE A 27 10.31 1.46 -8.26
C ILE A 27 10.34 2.14 -9.63
N ARG A 28 11.52 2.37 -10.19
CA ARG A 28 11.67 2.94 -11.55
C ARG A 28 10.99 2.08 -12.59
N ALA A 29 11.21 0.77 -12.59
CA ALA A 29 10.58 -0.13 -13.55
C ALA A 29 9.05 -0.13 -13.46
N ILE A 30 8.49 0.01 -12.26
CA ILE A 30 7.04 0.16 -12.08
C ILE A 30 6.55 1.47 -12.70
N TYR A 31 7.23 2.59 -12.45
CA TYR A 31 6.84 3.87 -13.03
C TYR A 31 7.02 3.91 -14.56
N GLU A 32 8.07 3.31 -15.10
CA GLU A 32 8.25 3.14 -16.55
C GLU A 32 7.11 2.34 -17.19
N ALA A 33 6.64 1.28 -16.51
CA ALA A 33 5.50 0.50 -16.98
C ALA A 33 4.19 1.33 -16.93
N LEU A 34 3.98 2.12 -15.88
CA LEU A 34 2.81 2.99 -15.73
C LEU A 34 2.80 4.11 -16.79
N ASP A 35 3.95 4.72 -17.05
CA ASP A 35 4.12 5.71 -18.13
C ASP A 35 3.84 5.10 -19.51
N GLY A 36 4.35 3.88 -19.75
CA GLY A 36 4.06 3.10 -20.96
C GLY A 36 2.58 2.72 -21.13
N MET A 37 1.81 2.64 -20.04
CA MET A 37 0.35 2.48 -20.05
C MET A 37 -0.40 3.81 -20.26
N GLY A 38 0.30 4.94 -20.33
CA GLY A 38 -0.26 6.27 -20.52
C GLY A 38 -0.77 6.94 -19.22
N PHE A 39 -0.33 6.47 -18.06
CA PHE A 39 -0.65 7.18 -16.80
C PHE A 39 0.25 8.42 -16.67
N GLU A 40 -0.37 9.59 -16.54
CA GLU A 40 0.34 10.86 -16.37
C GLU A 40 0.10 11.45 -14.99
N LYS A 41 -1.13 11.85 -14.68
CA LYS A 41 -1.48 12.56 -13.45
C LYS A 41 -2.77 12.06 -12.85
N GLY A 42 -2.89 12.19 -11.53
CA GLY A 42 -4.12 11.86 -10.82
C GLY A 42 -3.96 11.81 -9.32
N ASN A 43 -4.91 11.18 -8.67
CA ASN A 43 -4.86 10.87 -7.26
C ASN A 43 -4.10 9.56 -7.08
N ILE A 44 -2.92 9.61 -6.48
CA ILE A 44 -2.04 8.44 -6.27
C ILE A 44 -2.09 8.01 -4.81
N LEU A 45 -2.42 6.74 -4.57
CA LEU A 45 -2.43 6.11 -3.25
C LEU A 45 -1.20 5.22 -3.05
N GLU A 46 -0.51 5.37 -1.93
CA GLU A 46 0.46 4.40 -1.40
C GLU A 46 -0.07 3.87 -0.05
N PRO A 47 -0.70 2.66 -0.02
CA PRO A 47 -1.47 2.20 1.14
C PRO A 47 -0.63 1.60 2.27
N SER A 48 0.66 1.44 2.08
CA SER A 48 1.65 1.00 3.06
C SER A 48 2.99 1.66 2.72
N MET A 49 3.03 2.98 2.96
CA MET A 49 4.03 3.83 2.31
C MET A 49 5.43 3.78 2.95
N GLY A 50 5.55 3.32 4.18
CA GLY A 50 6.79 3.46 4.91
C GLY A 50 7.19 4.93 5.00
N VAL A 51 8.44 5.21 4.64
CA VAL A 51 8.94 6.60 4.53
C VAL A 51 8.59 7.28 3.19
N GLY A 52 7.86 6.60 2.28
CA GLY A 52 7.40 7.18 1.01
C GLY A 52 8.41 7.08 -0.13
N ASN A 53 9.08 5.96 -0.28
CA ASN A 53 10.06 5.77 -1.35
C ASN A 53 9.45 5.89 -2.75
N PHE A 54 8.20 5.45 -2.94
CA PHE A 54 7.49 5.64 -4.21
C PHE A 54 7.22 7.11 -4.47
N PHE A 55 6.80 7.88 -3.46
CA PHE A 55 6.60 9.33 -3.63
C PHE A 55 7.90 10.07 -3.95
N GLY A 56 9.01 9.68 -3.30
CA GLY A 56 10.32 10.29 -3.53
C GLY A 56 10.92 9.99 -4.90
N MET A 57 10.40 9.00 -5.61
CA MET A 57 10.86 8.59 -6.93
C MET A 57 9.81 8.81 -8.02
N LEU A 58 8.79 9.63 -7.74
CA LEU A 58 7.77 9.98 -8.72
C LEU A 58 8.41 10.63 -9.96
N PRO A 59 8.16 10.12 -11.19
CA PRO A 59 8.76 10.67 -12.39
C PRO A 59 8.16 12.04 -12.76
N ASP A 60 8.90 12.81 -13.56
CA ASP A 60 8.49 14.16 -13.98
C ASP A 60 7.13 14.17 -14.69
N SER A 61 6.81 13.13 -15.47
CA SER A 61 5.52 12.95 -16.15
C SER A 61 4.34 12.91 -15.17
N MET A 62 4.58 12.50 -13.92
CA MET A 62 3.56 12.35 -12.88
C MET A 62 3.60 13.47 -11.84
N LEU A 63 4.51 14.44 -11.96
CA LEU A 63 4.56 15.61 -11.08
C LEU A 63 3.27 16.43 -11.22
N GLY A 64 2.77 16.92 -10.08
CA GLY A 64 1.46 17.57 -10.01
C GLY A 64 0.30 16.64 -9.71
N SER A 65 0.54 15.32 -9.55
CA SER A 65 -0.42 14.39 -8.95
C SER A 65 -0.67 14.74 -7.48
N ARG A 66 -1.86 14.40 -6.99
CA ARG A 66 -2.19 14.48 -5.56
C ARG A 66 -1.80 13.17 -4.89
N LEU A 67 -0.99 13.26 -3.85
CA LEU A 67 -0.39 12.11 -3.18
C LEU A 67 -1.14 11.81 -1.88
N TYR A 68 -1.51 10.55 -1.71
CA TYR A 68 -2.22 10.02 -0.55
C TYR A 68 -1.46 8.81 0.00
N GLY A 69 -1.01 8.91 1.25
CA GLY A 69 -0.26 7.86 1.89
C GLY A 69 -0.97 7.31 3.12
N VAL A 70 -0.79 6.03 3.38
CA VAL A 70 -1.22 5.40 4.62
C VAL A 70 -0.03 4.64 5.21
N GLU A 71 0.25 4.85 6.49
CA GLU A 71 1.32 4.16 7.21
C GLU A 71 0.87 3.80 8.62
N LEU A 72 1.00 2.52 8.96
CA LEU A 72 0.59 2.00 10.26
C LEU A 72 1.54 2.40 11.38
N ASP A 73 2.85 2.36 11.11
CA ASP A 73 3.87 2.72 12.09
C ASP A 73 3.89 4.23 12.33
N SER A 74 3.74 4.61 13.58
CA SER A 74 3.60 6.02 13.95
C SER A 74 4.87 6.84 13.78
N ILE A 75 6.05 6.24 13.93
CA ILE A 75 7.33 6.93 13.76
C ILE A 75 7.59 7.13 12.26
N THR A 76 7.50 6.08 11.50
CA THR A 76 7.71 6.07 10.06
C THR A 76 6.70 6.99 9.34
N GLY A 77 5.43 6.93 9.71
CA GLY A 77 4.39 7.79 9.14
C GLY A 77 4.61 9.28 9.44
N ARG A 78 5.06 9.62 10.65
CA ARG A 78 5.44 11.01 10.99
C ARG A 78 6.66 11.50 10.24
N ILE A 79 7.63 10.63 9.96
CA ILE A 79 8.77 10.96 9.09
C ILE A 79 8.26 11.25 7.68
N ALA A 80 7.41 10.39 7.14
CA ALA A 80 6.81 10.59 5.82
C ALA A 80 6.03 11.91 5.71
N GLN A 81 5.22 12.27 6.74
CA GLN A 81 4.52 13.55 6.79
C GLN A 81 5.46 14.77 6.75
N LYS A 82 6.67 14.65 7.30
CA LYS A 82 7.69 15.71 7.25
C LYS A 82 8.41 15.77 5.90
N LEU A 83 8.64 14.62 5.27
CA LEU A 83 9.28 14.55 3.96
C LEU A 83 8.34 15.03 2.83
N TYR A 84 7.04 14.76 2.97
CA TYR A 84 6.04 15.09 1.93
C TYR A 84 4.90 15.96 2.51
N PRO A 85 5.18 17.23 2.86
CA PRO A 85 4.18 18.09 3.51
C PRO A 85 2.98 18.43 2.61
N GLN A 86 3.08 18.22 1.30
CA GLN A 86 2.00 18.44 0.34
C GLN A 86 1.11 17.19 0.14
N ALA A 87 1.53 16.03 0.66
CA ALA A 87 0.76 14.80 0.56
C ALA A 87 -0.22 14.66 1.74
N GLU A 88 -1.37 14.06 1.48
CA GLU A 88 -2.31 13.67 2.53
C GLU A 88 -1.87 12.31 3.11
N ILE A 89 -1.18 12.32 4.24
CA ILE A 89 -0.65 11.10 4.86
C ILE A 89 -1.40 10.80 6.14
N LYS A 90 -2.06 9.64 6.16
CA LYS A 90 -2.78 9.10 7.32
C LYS A 90 -1.89 8.11 8.08
N VAL A 91 -1.60 8.43 9.34
CA VAL A 91 -0.87 7.54 10.24
C VAL A 91 -1.86 6.61 10.93
N ALA A 92 -2.20 5.52 10.30
CA ALA A 92 -3.19 4.54 10.74
C ALA A 92 -3.11 3.28 9.87
N GLY A 93 -3.86 2.24 10.23
CA GLY A 93 -3.99 1.06 9.37
C GLY A 93 -4.85 1.34 8.14
N PHE A 94 -4.58 0.60 7.06
CA PHE A 94 -5.30 0.75 5.79
C PHE A 94 -6.80 0.45 5.93
N GLU A 95 -7.21 -0.39 6.88
CA GLU A 95 -8.61 -0.69 7.21
C GLU A 95 -9.43 0.54 7.62
N THR A 96 -8.76 1.60 8.08
CA THR A 96 -9.42 2.85 8.50
C THR A 96 -9.76 3.80 7.34
N THR A 97 -9.42 3.44 6.11
CA THR A 97 -9.75 4.21 4.90
C THR A 97 -11.03 3.68 4.26
N ASP A 98 -11.84 4.57 3.68
CA ASP A 98 -13.17 4.26 3.16
C ASP A 98 -13.52 4.92 1.82
N ARG A 99 -12.55 5.59 1.16
CA ARG A 99 -12.77 6.20 -0.16
C ARG A 99 -13.13 5.11 -1.17
N ARG A 100 -13.98 5.47 -2.12
CA ARG A 100 -14.43 4.60 -3.20
C ARG A 100 -14.29 5.32 -4.54
N ASP A 101 -13.85 4.59 -5.57
CA ASP A 101 -13.73 5.11 -6.95
C ASP A 101 -13.00 6.48 -7.01
N PHE A 102 -11.98 6.66 -6.18
CA PHE A 102 -11.36 7.96 -5.94
C PHE A 102 -9.95 8.08 -6.52
N TYR A 103 -9.15 7.02 -6.39
CA TYR A 103 -7.77 7.05 -6.85
C TYR A 103 -7.65 6.67 -8.32
N ASP A 104 -6.72 7.32 -9.02
CA ASP A 104 -6.36 6.98 -10.40
C ASP A 104 -5.31 5.86 -10.42
N LEU A 105 -4.46 5.83 -9.39
CA LEU A 105 -3.39 4.85 -9.22
C LEU A 105 -3.28 4.47 -7.73
N ALA A 106 -3.16 3.17 -7.47
CA ALA A 106 -2.63 2.67 -6.21
C ALA A 106 -1.30 1.95 -6.48
N VAL A 107 -0.23 2.42 -5.86
CA VAL A 107 1.13 1.91 -6.07
C VAL A 107 1.82 1.70 -4.73
N GLY A 108 2.71 0.73 -4.63
CA GLY A 108 3.49 0.52 -3.41
C GLY A 108 3.94 -0.91 -3.20
N ASN A 109 4.60 -1.14 -2.07
CA ASN A 109 4.97 -2.46 -1.60
C ASN A 109 4.04 -2.82 -0.43
N VAL A 110 3.08 -3.72 -0.68
CA VAL A 110 2.10 -4.10 0.34
C VAL A 110 2.69 -5.10 1.32
N PRO A 111 2.24 -5.09 2.58
CA PRO A 111 2.71 -6.06 3.57
C PRO A 111 2.37 -7.49 3.15
N PHE A 112 3.26 -8.42 3.42
CA PHE A 112 3.02 -9.84 3.19
C PHE A 112 3.25 -10.64 4.47
N GLY A 113 2.50 -11.73 4.58
CA GLY A 113 2.54 -12.59 5.73
C GLY A 113 1.28 -13.43 5.84
N ASN A 114 1.30 -14.35 6.79
CA ASN A 114 0.17 -15.23 7.05
C ASN A 114 -0.69 -14.68 8.22
N TYR A 115 -1.02 -13.41 8.16
CA TYR A 115 -1.93 -12.76 9.10
C TYR A 115 -3.03 -12.01 8.35
N ARG A 116 -4.05 -11.60 9.06
CA ARG A 116 -5.23 -10.91 8.54
C ARG A 116 -5.47 -9.63 9.31
N VAL A 117 -6.08 -8.68 8.63
CA VAL A 117 -6.61 -7.45 9.23
C VAL A 117 -8.13 -7.57 9.27
N SER A 118 -8.76 -7.14 10.36
CA SER A 118 -10.21 -7.06 10.42
C SER A 118 -10.68 -5.76 9.76
N ASP A 119 -11.42 -5.93 8.68
CA ASP A 119 -12.08 -4.85 7.96
C ASP A 119 -13.45 -5.40 7.50
N LYS A 120 -14.50 -4.95 8.15
CA LYS A 120 -15.86 -5.51 8.05
C LYS A 120 -16.33 -5.81 6.62
N PRO A 121 -16.12 -4.95 5.61
CA PRO A 121 -16.49 -5.23 4.22
C PRO A 121 -15.74 -6.41 3.59
N TYR A 122 -14.52 -6.69 4.06
CA TYR A 122 -13.60 -7.69 3.48
C TYR A 122 -13.42 -8.95 4.34
N ASP A 123 -13.89 -8.97 5.59
CA ASP A 123 -13.72 -10.09 6.52
C ASP A 123 -14.23 -11.42 5.94
N LYS A 124 -15.33 -11.37 5.20
CA LYS A 124 -15.95 -12.55 4.56
C LYS A 124 -15.07 -13.20 3.48
N LEU A 125 -14.14 -12.43 2.90
CA LEU A 125 -13.24 -12.96 1.86
C LEU A 125 -12.17 -13.88 2.45
N GLY A 126 -11.85 -13.72 3.74
CA GLY A 126 -10.87 -14.55 4.43
C GLY A 126 -9.46 -14.43 3.85
N PHE A 127 -9.13 -13.34 3.15
CA PHE A 127 -7.88 -13.13 2.45
C PHE A 127 -6.70 -12.93 3.41
N SER A 128 -5.51 -13.35 2.98
CA SER A 128 -4.25 -12.94 3.60
C SER A 128 -4.06 -11.44 3.45
N ILE A 129 -3.16 -10.84 4.24
CA ILE A 129 -2.92 -9.39 4.25
C ILE A 129 -2.65 -8.82 2.86
N HIS A 130 -1.78 -9.44 2.06
CA HIS A 130 -1.46 -8.94 0.72
C HIS A 130 -2.68 -8.99 -0.23
N ASN A 131 -3.48 -10.06 -0.19
CA ASN A 131 -4.70 -10.16 -1.01
C ASN A 131 -5.79 -9.19 -0.57
N TYR A 132 -5.88 -8.91 0.74
CA TYR A 132 -6.75 -7.87 1.28
C TYR A 132 -6.39 -6.48 0.74
N PHE A 133 -5.09 -6.13 0.70
CA PHE A 133 -4.64 -4.86 0.16
C PHE A 133 -5.06 -4.68 -1.31
N PHE A 134 -4.94 -5.73 -2.14
CA PHE A 134 -5.44 -5.70 -3.51
C PHE A 134 -6.94 -5.49 -3.57
N ALA A 135 -7.71 -6.27 -2.82
CA ALA A 135 -9.17 -6.19 -2.84
C ALA A 135 -9.67 -4.78 -2.46
N LYS A 136 -9.10 -4.22 -1.39
CA LYS A 136 -9.48 -2.89 -0.93
C LYS A 136 -8.99 -1.77 -1.86
N ALA A 137 -7.77 -1.88 -2.39
CA ALA A 137 -7.26 -0.89 -3.33
C ALA A 137 -8.07 -0.85 -4.62
N LEU A 138 -8.52 -2.00 -5.14
CA LEU A 138 -9.40 -2.06 -6.31
C LEU A 138 -10.75 -1.36 -6.08
N ASP A 139 -11.31 -1.47 -4.87
CA ASP A 139 -12.55 -0.78 -4.53
C ASP A 139 -12.35 0.74 -4.32
N GLN A 140 -11.13 1.18 -4.05
CA GLN A 140 -10.79 2.60 -3.85
C GLN A 140 -10.29 3.28 -5.12
N VAL A 141 -9.76 2.51 -6.07
CA VAL A 141 -9.37 2.99 -7.39
C VAL A 141 -10.61 3.10 -8.27
N ARG A 142 -10.71 4.20 -9.03
CA ARG A 142 -11.82 4.40 -9.95
C ARG A 142 -11.81 3.42 -11.13
N PRO A 143 -12.92 3.19 -11.80
CA PRO A 143 -12.94 2.43 -13.05
C PRO A 143 -11.96 3.02 -14.08
N GLY A 144 -11.13 2.15 -14.68
CA GLY A 144 -10.06 2.56 -15.59
C GLY A 144 -8.78 3.05 -14.92
N GLY A 145 -8.73 3.09 -13.58
CA GLY A 145 -7.50 3.33 -12.83
C GLY A 145 -6.62 2.08 -12.73
N ILE A 146 -5.47 2.21 -12.11
CA ILE A 146 -4.45 1.16 -12.08
C ILE A 146 -4.08 0.80 -10.64
N VAL A 147 -3.85 -0.49 -10.37
CA VAL A 147 -3.25 -0.99 -9.12
C VAL A 147 -1.94 -1.70 -9.46
N ALA A 148 -0.83 -1.19 -8.97
CA ALA A 148 0.52 -1.69 -9.22
C ALA A 148 1.27 -1.93 -7.91
N PHE A 149 1.20 -3.14 -7.38
CA PHE A 149 1.81 -3.49 -6.09
C PHE A 149 2.96 -4.49 -6.23
N VAL A 150 4.02 -4.24 -5.46
CA VAL A 150 4.99 -5.28 -5.10
C VAL A 150 4.37 -6.15 -4.03
N THR A 151 4.35 -7.46 -4.25
CA THR A 151 3.66 -8.41 -3.38
C THR A 151 4.35 -9.77 -3.36
N SER A 152 3.84 -10.68 -2.54
CA SER A 152 4.26 -12.07 -2.53
C SER A 152 3.78 -12.81 -3.77
N ARG A 153 4.62 -13.71 -4.33
CA ARG A 153 4.22 -14.63 -5.41
C ARG A 153 2.91 -15.38 -5.12
N TYR A 154 2.59 -15.61 -3.86
CA TYR A 154 1.37 -16.34 -3.45
C TYR A 154 0.07 -15.64 -3.84
N THR A 155 0.08 -14.38 -4.20
CA THR A 155 -1.10 -13.73 -4.81
C THR A 155 -1.50 -14.44 -6.09
N MET A 156 -0.52 -14.85 -6.93
CA MET A 156 -0.77 -15.52 -8.22
C MET A 156 -0.61 -17.05 -8.16
N ASP A 157 0.31 -17.56 -7.35
CA ASP A 157 0.72 -18.98 -7.34
C ASP A 157 0.03 -19.83 -6.27
N SER A 158 -0.83 -19.25 -5.43
CA SER A 158 -1.57 -20.01 -4.41
C SER A 158 -2.45 -21.08 -5.06
N LYS A 159 -2.52 -22.26 -4.45
CA LYS A 159 -3.45 -23.34 -4.85
C LYS A 159 -4.91 -22.89 -4.73
N ASN A 160 -5.24 -22.07 -3.72
CA ASN A 160 -6.56 -21.46 -3.59
C ASN A 160 -6.75 -20.37 -4.64
N PRO A 161 -7.74 -20.47 -5.55
CA PRO A 161 -7.96 -19.50 -6.63
C PRO A 161 -8.83 -18.30 -6.23
N ASP A 162 -9.36 -18.24 -5.00
CA ASP A 162 -10.41 -17.27 -4.62
C ASP A 162 -9.96 -15.83 -4.79
N ALA A 163 -8.74 -15.49 -4.37
CA ALA A 163 -8.19 -14.16 -4.55
C ALA A 163 -8.09 -13.79 -6.04
N ARG A 164 -7.52 -14.68 -6.89
CA ARG A 164 -7.40 -14.43 -8.32
C ARG A 164 -8.76 -14.27 -9.02
N LYS A 165 -9.75 -15.10 -8.64
CA LYS A 165 -11.12 -14.97 -9.16
C LYS A 165 -11.74 -13.63 -8.77
N TYR A 166 -11.56 -13.21 -7.52
CA TYR A 166 -12.04 -11.93 -7.04
C TYR A 166 -11.41 -10.76 -7.80
N LEU A 167 -10.07 -10.78 -7.95
CA LEU A 167 -9.34 -9.72 -8.66
C LEU A 167 -9.72 -9.66 -10.16
N ALA A 168 -9.96 -10.80 -10.80
CA ALA A 168 -10.31 -10.86 -12.23
C ALA A 168 -11.73 -10.37 -12.55
N GLN A 169 -12.56 -10.14 -11.53
CA GLN A 169 -13.95 -9.66 -11.69
C GLN A 169 -14.05 -8.14 -11.49
N ARG A 170 -12.96 -7.48 -11.17
CA ARG A 170 -12.89 -6.05 -10.85
C ARG A 170 -12.10 -5.29 -11.90
#